data_fa590b589f2012eb6b8854c36ae8ec9b
#
_entry.id   fa590b589f2012eb6b8854c36ae8ec9b
#
_cell.length_a   1.000
_cell.length_b   1.000
_cell.length_c   1.000
_cell.angle_alpha   90.00
_cell.angle_beta   90.00
_cell.angle_gamma   90.00
#
_symmetry.space_group_name_H-M   'P 1'
#
loop_
_entity.id
_entity.type
_entity.pdbx_description
1 polymer ?
#
loop_
_entity_poly.entity_id
_entity_poly.type
_entity_poly.pdbx_seq_one_letter_code
_entity_poly.pdbx_strand_id
1 'polypeptide(L)'
;LVGSEMCIRDRELGCENTHFVNTSGLPDNEHYTTAWDIYLFTREAMKYDEFMTIVNTKAYDVPATNKSEARELHSTNYLISNWRATGYLYSGAQGIKTGSTDAAGYCLVSSAVRTDRQLISVVLGARLMTDSDGSYKVGSFTETARLFDWGFDNFTTKTVLTEDEMIQEVPVALSKETAQVAVHPAYT
;
A
#
# COMPACT_ATOMS: atom_id res chain seq x y z
N LEU A 1 -4.47 26.14 -5.18
CA LEU A 1 -5.69 25.39 -4.79
C LEU A 1 -5.40 23.88 -4.67
N VAL A 2 -4.69 23.27 -5.61
CA VAL A 2 -4.40 21.80 -5.57
C VAL A 2 -3.59 21.42 -4.33
N GLY A 3 -2.61 22.23 -3.91
CA GLY A 3 -1.83 21.98 -2.69
C GLY A 3 -2.67 22.04 -1.41
N SER A 4 -3.62 22.96 -1.31
CA SER A 4 -4.48 23.08 -0.15
C SER A 4 -5.47 21.90 -0.01
N GLU A 5 -6.02 21.42 -1.12
CA GLU A 5 -6.92 20.24 -1.10
C GLU A 5 -6.16 18.96 -0.71
N MET A 6 -4.94 18.77 -1.19
CA MET A 6 -4.08 17.67 -0.75
C MET A 6 -3.81 17.72 0.75
N CYS A 7 -3.48 18.91 1.30
CA CYS A 7 -3.22 19.10 2.72
C CYS A 7 -4.48 18.93 3.60
N ILE A 8 -5.68 19.19 3.08
CA ILE A 8 -6.93 18.88 3.79
C ILE A 8 -7.13 17.36 3.86
N ARG A 9 -6.99 16.68 2.73
CA ARG A 9 -7.24 15.24 2.67
C ARG A 9 -6.22 14.43 3.48
N ASP A 10 -4.95 14.83 3.50
CA ASP A 10 -3.94 14.16 4.29
C ASP A 10 -4.26 14.23 5.80
N ARG A 11 -4.72 15.38 6.31
CA ARG A 11 -5.13 15.54 7.71
C ARG A 11 -6.39 14.73 8.04
N GLU A 12 -7.35 14.65 7.13
CA GLU A 12 -8.54 13.80 7.29
C GLU A 12 -8.17 12.31 7.40
N LEU A 13 -7.10 11.87 6.74
CA LEU A 13 -6.59 10.52 6.81
C LEU A 13 -5.71 10.25 8.05
N GLY A 14 -5.42 11.29 8.83
CA GLY A 14 -4.59 11.20 10.02
C GLY A 14 -3.09 11.34 9.75
N CYS A 15 -2.70 11.92 8.61
CA CYS A 15 -1.30 12.23 8.32
C CYS A 15 -0.85 13.44 9.14
N GLU A 16 0.29 13.32 9.82
CA GLU A 16 0.81 14.37 10.69
C GLU A 16 2.13 14.96 10.19
N ASN A 17 2.86 14.21 9.36
CA ASN A 17 4.23 14.52 8.96
C ASN A 17 4.40 14.55 7.44
N THR A 18 3.42 15.09 6.74
CA THR A 18 3.43 15.25 5.29
C THR A 18 3.17 16.69 4.89
N HIS A 19 3.95 17.20 3.95
CA HIS A 19 3.74 18.47 3.31
C HIS A 19 4.01 18.37 1.81
N PHE A 20 2.98 18.65 1.02
CA PHE A 20 3.05 18.63 -0.44
C PHE A 20 3.20 20.04 -1.00
N VAL A 21 4.27 20.27 -1.78
CA VAL A 21 4.54 21.54 -2.48
C VAL A 21 4.07 21.48 -3.92
N ASN A 22 4.11 20.28 -4.53
CA ASN A 22 3.71 20.06 -5.90
C ASN A 22 3.05 18.69 -6.08
N THR A 23 2.37 18.49 -7.21
CA THR A 23 1.67 17.25 -7.57
C THR A 23 2.52 16.28 -8.40
N SER A 24 3.68 16.71 -8.86
CA SER A 24 4.56 15.95 -9.76
C SER A 24 5.58 15.07 -9.03
N GLY A 25 5.84 15.34 -7.74
CA GLY A 25 6.88 14.67 -6.96
C GLY A 25 8.29 15.19 -7.28
N LEU A 26 8.42 16.37 -7.89
CA LEU A 26 9.72 17.01 -8.07
C LEU A 26 10.30 17.42 -6.73
N PRO A 27 11.63 17.29 -6.54
CA PRO A 27 12.28 17.63 -5.28
C PRO A 27 12.07 19.10 -4.89
N ASP A 28 11.72 19.30 -3.64
CA ASP A 28 11.67 20.59 -2.97
C ASP A 28 11.98 20.36 -1.48
N ASN A 29 12.65 21.27 -0.81
CA ASN A 29 13.06 21.12 0.58
C ASN A 29 11.87 21.05 1.54
N GLU A 30 10.76 21.67 1.17
CA GLU A 30 9.51 21.65 1.94
C GLU A 30 8.57 20.52 1.53
N HIS A 31 8.96 19.66 0.55
CA HIS A 31 8.17 18.53 0.08
C HIS A 31 8.62 17.25 0.77
N TYR A 32 7.95 16.87 1.83
CA TYR A 32 8.33 15.73 2.66
C TYR A 32 7.13 14.88 3.08
N THR A 33 7.40 13.65 3.44
CA THR A 33 6.43 12.68 3.96
C THR A 33 7.12 11.64 4.84
N THR A 34 6.35 10.76 5.44
CA THR A 34 6.82 9.59 6.18
C THR A 34 6.28 8.29 5.59
N ALA A 35 6.90 7.17 5.92
CA ALA A 35 6.39 5.85 5.52
C ALA A 35 4.99 5.58 6.12
N TRP A 36 4.71 6.08 7.32
CA TRP A 36 3.41 5.95 7.95
C TRP A 36 2.33 6.72 7.19
N ASP A 37 2.58 7.98 6.85
CA ASP A 37 1.62 8.80 6.13
C ASP A 37 1.34 8.23 4.72
N ILE A 38 2.39 7.77 4.01
CA ILE A 38 2.21 7.08 2.73
C ILE A 38 1.39 5.79 2.88
N TYR A 39 1.56 5.05 3.97
CA TYR A 39 0.70 3.91 4.26
C TYR A 39 -0.77 4.32 4.41
N LEU A 40 -1.07 5.43 5.11
CA LEU A 40 -2.44 5.92 5.28
C LEU A 40 -3.09 6.27 3.94
N PHE A 41 -2.39 6.98 3.06
CA PHE A 41 -2.86 7.25 1.69
C PHE A 41 -3.11 5.97 0.91
N THR A 42 -2.16 5.06 0.96
CA THR A 42 -2.22 3.79 0.23
C THR A 42 -3.40 2.96 0.68
N ARG A 43 -3.58 2.79 2.00
CA ARG A 43 -4.71 2.05 2.57
C ARG A 43 -6.05 2.63 2.14
N GLU A 44 -6.18 3.94 2.07
CA GLU A 44 -7.40 4.59 1.59
C GLU A 44 -7.61 4.35 0.11
N ALA A 45 -6.58 4.55 -0.71
CA ALA A 45 -6.65 4.36 -2.16
C ALA A 45 -6.98 2.90 -2.55
N MET A 46 -6.50 1.93 -1.80
CA MET A 46 -6.75 0.50 -2.04
C MET A 46 -8.21 0.08 -1.83
N LYS A 47 -9.06 0.93 -1.27
CA LYS A 47 -10.51 0.67 -1.18
C LYS A 47 -11.23 0.83 -2.53
N TYR A 48 -10.58 1.41 -3.53
CA TYR A 48 -11.15 1.68 -4.85
C TYR A 48 -10.66 0.65 -5.86
N ASP A 49 -11.57 -0.11 -6.44
CA ASP A 49 -11.27 -1.18 -7.39
C ASP A 49 -10.55 -0.64 -8.65
N GLU A 50 -10.92 0.55 -9.12
CA GLU A 50 -10.26 1.20 -10.25
C GLU A 50 -8.80 1.49 -9.95
N PHE A 51 -8.48 1.97 -8.74
CA PHE A 51 -7.10 2.19 -8.33
C PHE A 51 -6.30 0.89 -8.36
N MET A 52 -6.84 -0.17 -7.77
CA MET A 52 -6.16 -1.48 -7.75
C MET A 52 -6.01 -2.06 -9.15
N THR A 53 -6.99 -1.89 -10.02
CA THR A 53 -6.90 -2.31 -11.43
C THR A 53 -5.76 -1.59 -12.15
N ILE A 54 -5.66 -0.27 -12.00
CA ILE A 54 -4.63 0.55 -12.65
C ILE A 54 -3.23 0.18 -12.15
N VAL A 55 -3.03 0.13 -10.82
CA VAL A 55 -1.69 -0.10 -10.24
C VAL A 55 -1.20 -1.54 -10.44
N ASN A 56 -2.09 -2.50 -10.69
CA ASN A 56 -1.76 -3.88 -11.01
C ASN A 56 -1.52 -4.13 -12.49
N THR A 57 -1.81 -3.16 -13.36
CA THR A 57 -1.60 -3.30 -14.80
C THR A 57 -0.10 -3.38 -15.10
N LYS A 58 0.34 -4.52 -15.66
CA LYS A 58 1.74 -4.79 -15.98
C LYS A 58 2.19 -4.14 -17.27
N ALA A 59 1.31 -4.15 -18.27
CA ALA A 59 1.50 -3.52 -19.56
C ALA A 59 0.15 -3.00 -20.08
N TYR A 60 0.20 -1.92 -20.86
CA TYR A 60 -0.99 -1.32 -21.45
C TYR A 60 -0.68 -0.73 -22.82
N ASP A 61 -1.45 -1.12 -23.82
CA ASP A 61 -1.32 -0.60 -25.18
C ASP A 61 -2.15 0.68 -25.35
N VAL A 62 -1.47 1.78 -25.52
CA VAL A 62 -2.11 3.06 -25.86
C VAL A 62 -2.27 3.10 -27.38
N PRO A 63 -3.50 3.13 -27.92
CA PRO A 63 -3.73 3.16 -29.35
C PRO A 63 -3.20 4.46 -29.98
N ALA A 64 -2.94 4.43 -31.28
CA ALA A 64 -2.57 5.61 -32.03
C ALA A 64 -3.68 6.67 -31.97
N THR A 65 -3.28 7.93 -31.95
CA THR A 65 -4.17 9.09 -32.04
C THR A 65 -3.79 9.92 -33.28
N ASN A 66 -4.53 10.99 -33.54
CA ASN A 66 -4.18 11.94 -34.60
C ASN A 66 -2.88 12.73 -34.35
N LYS A 67 -2.23 12.55 -33.16
CA LYS A 67 -1.01 13.28 -32.78
C LYS A 67 0.12 12.36 -32.31
N SER A 68 -0.11 11.07 -32.14
CA SER A 68 0.87 10.14 -31.58
C SER A 68 0.63 8.74 -32.13
N GLU A 69 1.71 8.05 -32.44
CA GLU A 69 1.70 6.62 -32.77
C GLU A 69 1.27 5.77 -31.56
N ALA A 70 0.84 4.53 -31.83
CA ALA A 70 0.57 3.56 -30.79
C ALA A 70 1.83 3.29 -29.97
N ARG A 71 1.67 3.09 -28.66
CA ARG A 71 2.78 2.79 -27.75
C ARG A 71 2.36 1.85 -26.64
N GLU A 72 3.24 0.97 -26.29
CA GLU A 72 3.09 0.08 -25.15
C GLU A 72 3.72 0.73 -23.90
N LEU A 73 2.97 0.76 -22.81
CA LEU A 73 3.42 1.20 -21.50
C LEU A 73 3.62 0.00 -20.60
N HIS A 74 4.68 0.03 -19.79
CA HIS A 74 4.99 -1.04 -18.85
C HIS A 74 5.10 -0.51 -17.42
N SER A 75 4.69 -1.35 -16.46
CA SER A 75 4.87 -1.04 -15.05
C SER A 75 6.36 -0.98 -14.70
N THR A 76 6.73 0.05 -13.95
CA THR A 76 8.07 0.21 -13.37
C THR A 76 8.25 -0.55 -12.06
N ASN A 77 7.19 -1.18 -11.55
CA ASN A 77 7.28 -2.01 -10.36
C ASN A 77 7.71 -3.44 -10.72
N TYR A 78 8.96 -3.76 -10.46
CA TYR A 78 9.54 -5.05 -10.80
C TYR A 78 9.09 -6.20 -9.90
N LEU A 79 8.36 -5.94 -8.82
CA LEU A 79 7.69 -7.02 -8.06
C LEU A 79 6.52 -7.65 -8.83
N ILE A 80 5.94 -6.92 -9.79
CA ILE A 80 4.80 -7.39 -10.62
C ILE A 80 5.16 -7.53 -12.11
N SER A 81 6.25 -6.92 -12.58
CA SER A 81 6.65 -6.90 -13.98
C SER A 81 8.14 -7.17 -14.13
N ASN A 82 8.52 -8.02 -15.08
CA ASN A 82 9.91 -8.33 -15.40
C ASN A 82 10.37 -7.73 -16.74
N TRP A 83 9.69 -6.69 -17.22
CA TRP A 83 9.95 -6.10 -18.55
C TRP A 83 11.39 -5.57 -18.72
N ARG A 84 11.94 -4.86 -17.74
CA ARG A 84 13.30 -4.30 -17.79
C ARG A 84 14.30 -4.97 -16.87
N ALA A 85 13.84 -5.56 -15.79
CA ALA A 85 14.70 -6.19 -14.82
C ALA A 85 14.06 -7.51 -14.35
N THR A 86 14.87 -8.55 -14.26
CA THR A 86 14.48 -9.87 -13.80
C THR A 86 14.96 -10.11 -12.37
N GLY A 87 14.38 -11.12 -11.71
CA GLY A 87 14.81 -11.53 -10.37
C GLY A 87 14.18 -10.75 -9.20
N TYR A 88 13.15 -9.92 -9.47
CA TYR A 88 12.43 -9.20 -8.44
C TYR A 88 10.97 -9.64 -8.25
N LEU A 89 10.42 -10.43 -9.19
CA LEU A 89 9.02 -10.86 -9.11
C LEU A 89 8.73 -11.48 -7.73
N TYR A 90 7.68 -10.99 -7.09
CA TYR A 90 7.23 -11.48 -5.81
C TYR A 90 5.82 -12.05 -5.92
N SER A 91 5.64 -13.31 -5.53
CA SER A 91 4.34 -13.97 -5.61
C SER A 91 3.31 -13.29 -4.71
N GLY A 92 2.17 -12.92 -5.28
CA GLY A 92 1.10 -12.21 -4.56
C GLY A 92 1.29 -10.69 -4.49
N ALA A 93 2.39 -10.13 -5.03
CA ALA A 93 2.56 -8.68 -5.09
C ALA A 93 1.49 -8.01 -5.97
N GLN A 94 1.02 -6.85 -5.51
CA GLN A 94 0.00 -6.04 -6.15
C GLN A 94 0.44 -4.58 -6.12
N GLY A 95 0.69 -3.99 -7.29
CA GLY A 95 1.06 -2.58 -7.42
C GLY A 95 2.23 -2.17 -6.50
N ILE A 96 2.36 -0.95 -6.01
CA ILE A 96 1.45 0.19 -6.25
C ILE A 96 2.20 1.25 -7.02
N LYS A 97 3.27 1.86 -6.45
CA LYS A 97 4.01 2.94 -7.09
C LYS A 97 5.50 2.94 -6.74
N THR A 98 6.31 3.14 -7.76
CA THR A 98 7.75 3.41 -7.63
C THR A 98 8.04 4.90 -7.73
N GLY A 99 9.14 5.34 -7.16
CA GLY A 99 9.67 6.68 -7.34
C GLY A 99 11.18 6.70 -7.11
N SER A 100 11.88 7.59 -7.81
CA SER A 100 13.30 7.83 -7.52
C SER A 100 13.71 9.22 -7.96
N THR A 101 14.53 9.86 -7.14
CA THR A 101 15.31 11.06 -7.44
C THR A 101 16.65 10.92 -6.74
N ASP A 102 17.64 11.70 -7.13
CA ASP A 102 18.96 11.66 -6.48
C ASP A 102 18.86 11.97 -4.99
N ALA A 103 17.97 12.88 -4.62
CA ALA A 103 17.75 13.26 -3.22
C ALA A 103 16.94 12.24 -2.42
N ALA A 104 15.89 11.67 -3.01
CA ALA A 104 14.98 10.75 -2.33
C ALA A 104 15.47 9.30 -2.33
N GLY A 105 16.44 8.94 -3.16
CA GLY A 105 16.81 7.54 -3.40
C GLY A 105 15.71 6.75 -4.11
N TYR A 106 15.74 5.43 -3.99
CA TYR A 106 14.72 4.56 -4.56
C TYR A 106 13.59 4.33 -3.56
N CYS A 107 12.37 4.65 -3.98
CA CYS A 107 11.17 4.51 -3.16
C CYS A 107 10.20 3.52 -3.81
N LEU A 108 9.52 2.75 -2.98
CA LEU A 108 8.50 1.79 -3.41
C LEU A 108 7.39 1.68 -2.37
N VAL A 109 6.16 1.81 -2.83
CA VAL A 109 4.99 1.35 -2.12
C VAL A 109 4.46 0.13 -2.85
N SER A 110 4.21 -0.95 -2.15
CA SER A 110 3.63 -2.16 -2.72
C SER A 110 2.72 -2.84 -1.71
N SER A 111 1.76 -3.62 -2.18
CA SER A 111 1.03 -4.55 -1.34
C SER A 111 1.28 -5.99 -1.80
N ALA A 112 1.02 -6.93 -0.93
CA ALA A 112 1.05 -8.34 -1.28
C ALA A 112 -0.05 -9.10 -0.54
N VAL A 113 -0.58 -10.12 -1.20
CA VAL A 113 -1.58 -11.04 -0.64
C VAL A 113 -1.00 -12.43 -0.57
N ARG A 114 -1.14 -13.08 0.58
CA ARG A 114 -0.81 -14.48 0.77
C ARG A 114 -1.90 -15.13 1.61
N THR A 115 -2.61 -16.11 1.02
CA THR A 115 -3.80 -16.74 1.60
C THR A 115 -4.90 -15.69 1.88
N ASP A 116 -5.20 -15.38 3.11
CA ASP A 116 -6.25 -14.45 3.59
C ASP A 116 -5.70 -13.13 4.12
N ARG A 117 -4.37 -12.94 4.05
CA ARG A 117 -3.69 -11.76 4.59
C ARG A 117 -3.18 -10.86 3.50
N GLN A 118 -3.39 -9.56 3.67
CA GLN A 118 -2.84 -8.52 2.82
C GLN A 118 -1.92 -7.61 3.64
N LEU A 119 -0.72 -7.38 3.12
CA LEU A 119 0.27 -6.49 3.71
C LEU A 119 0.53 -5.32 2.77
N ILE A 120 0.86 -4.18 3.34
CA ILE A 120 1.35 -2.99 2.63
C ILE A 120 2.78 -2.74 3.12
N SER A 121 3.70 -2.57 2.18
CA SER A 121 5.08 -2.18 2.44
C SER A 121 5.35 -0.79 1.87
N VAL A 122 6.02 0.04 2.65
CA VAL A 122 6.49 1.36 2.24
C VAL A 122 7.98 1.42 2.50
N VAL A 123 8.77 1.53 1.45
CA VAL A 123 10.22 1.68 1.49
C VAL A 123 10.60 3.02 0.88
N LEU A 124 11.26 3.86 1.66
CA LEU A 124 11.73 5.18 1.24
C LEU A 124 13.25 5.24 1.37
N GLY A 125 13.91 5.98 0.48
CA GLY A 125 15.33 6.29 0.57
C GLY A 125 16.27 5.09 0.35
N ALA A 126 15.81 4.02 -0.28
CA ALA A 126 16.65 2.86 -0.55
C ALA A 126 17.76 3.20 -1.56
N ARG A 127 18.86 2.45 -1.49
CA ARG A 127 20.02 2.60 -2.37
C ARG A 127 20.16 1.41 -3.31
N LEU A 128 21.05 1.52 -4.29
CA LEU A 128 21.54 0.36 -5.01
C LEU A 128 22.33 -0.52 -4.05
N MET A 129 22.08 -1.80 -4.09
CA MET A 129 22.78 -2.83 -3.33
C MET A 129 23.68 -3.61 -4.28
N THR A 130 24.84 -4.01 -3.82
CA THR A 130 25.71 -4.93 -4.57
C THR A 130 25.48 -6.34 -4.05
N ASP A 131 25.09 -7.23 -4.92
CA ASP A 131 24.91 -8.65 -4.58
C ASP A 131 26.25 -9.37 -4.49
N SER A 132 26.27 -10.58 -3.97
CA SER A 132 27.48 -11.42 -3.81
C SER A 132 28.18 -11.74 -5.13
N ASP A 133 27.47 -11.73 -6.25
CA ASP A 133 28.01 -11.93 -7.60
C ASP A 133 28.51 -10.62 -8.26
N GLY A 134 28.47 -9.50 -7.54
CA GLY A 134 28.87 -8.17 -8.05
C GLY A 134 27.76 -7.46 -8.86
N SER A 135 26.61 -8.06 -9.05
CA SER A 135 25.47 -7.41 -9.71
C SER A 135 24.81 -6.34 -8.81
N TYR A 136 24.23 -5.33 -9.45
CA TYR A 136 23.50 -4.29 -8.72
C TYR A 136 22.03 -4.61 -8.64
N LYS A 137 21.48 -4.47 -7.43
CA LYS A 137 20.03 -4.57 -7.18
C LYS A 137 19.48 -3.28 -6.62
N VAL A 138 18.28 -2.94 -7.06
CA VAL A 138 17.54 -1.79 -6.54
C VAL A 138 16.98 -2.16 -5.16
N GLY A 139 17.51 -1.54 -4.12
CA GLY A 139 17.22 -1.89 -2.73
C GLY A 139 15.76 -1.80 -2.37
N SER A 140 14.98 -0.88 -2.97
CA SER A 140 13.55 -0.77 -2.65
C SER A 140 12.77 -2.05 -2.96
N PHE A 141 13.06 -2.77 -4.04
CA PHE A 141 12.41 -4.06 -4.35
C PHE A 141 12.88 -5.17 -3.41
N THR A 142 14.19 -5.24 -3.17
CA THR A 142 14.78 -6.26 -2.29
C THR A 142 14.27 -6.12 -0.86
N GLU A 143 14.27 -4.90 -0.32
CA GLU A 143 13.79 -4.67 1.04
C GLU A 143 12.28 -4.86 1.16
N THR A 144 11.51 -4.49 0.14
CA THR A 144 10.05 -4.77 0.12
C THR A 144 9.76 -6.27 0.17
N ALA A 145 10.49 -7.09 -0.63
CA ALA A 145 10.33 -8.55 -0.59
C ALA A 145 10.65 -9.12 0.81
N ARG A 146 11.75 -8.66 1.42
CA ARG A 146 12.14 -9.06 2.78
C ARG A 146 11.10 -8.66 3.84
N LEU A 147 10.53 -7.46 3.73
CA LEU A 147 9.47 -6.99 4.62
C LEU A 147 8.20 -7.84 4.49
N PHE A 148 7.83 -8.21 3.26
CA PHE A 148 6.68 -9.10 3.05
C PHE A 148 6.92 -10.49 3.62
N ASP A 149 8.08 -11.10 3.35
CA ASP A 149 8.42 -12.41 3.92
C ASP A 149 8.38 -12.35 5.45
N TRP A 150 9.05 -11.37 6.04
CA TRP A 150 9.02 -11.18 7.49
C TRP A 150 7.60 -10.99 8.03
N GLY A 151 6.78 -10.17 7.38
CA GLY A 151 5.40 -9.90 7.80
C GLY A 151 4.52 -11.14 7.70
N PHE A 152 4.60 -11.91 6.61
CA PHE A 152 3.82 -13.13 6.45
C PHE A 152 4.28 -14.26 7.37
N ASP A 153 5.56 -14.32 7.72
CA ASP A 153 6.11 -15.38 8.55
C ASP A 153 5.90 -15.12 10.05
N ASN A 154 5.81 -13.85 10.48
CA ASN A 154 5.75 -13.49 11.89
C ASN A 154 4.39 -13.02 12.40
N PHE A 155 3.45 -12.66 11.51
CA PHE A 155 2.11 -12.25 11.90
C PHE A 155 1.06 -13.17 11.31
N THR A 156 0.01 -13.43 12.07
CA THR A 156 -1.15 -14.19 11.62
C THR A 156 -2.42 -13.56 12.16
N THR A 157 -3.50 -13.65 11.38
CA THR A 157 -4.82 -13.29 11.87
C THR A 157 -5.33 -14.40 12.77
N LYS A 158 -5.83 -14.04 13.95
CA LYS A 158 -6.46 -14.97 14.88
C LYS A 158 -7.81 -14.42 15.28
N THR A 159 -8.85 -15.21 15.11
CA THR A 159 -10.18 -14.89 15.64
C THR A 159 -10.09 -14.92 17.17
N VAL A 160 -10.41 -13.80 17.79
CA VAL A 160 -10.40 -13.64 19.26
C VAL A 160 -11.78 -13.87 19.84
N LEU A 161 -12.82 -13.42 19.11
CA LEU A 161 -14.22 -13.61 19.48
C LEU A 161 -14.99 -14.00 18.21
N THR A 162 -15.98 -14.85 18.34
CA THR A 162 -16.93 -15.19 17.26
C THR A 162 -18.27 -14.50 17.51
N GLU A 163 -19.08 -14.32 16.47
CA GLU A 163 -20.41 -13.70 16.59
C GLU A 163 -21.34 -14.47 17.55
N ASP A 164 -21.14 -15.77 17.65
CA ASP A 164 -21.95 -16.64 18.55
C ASP A 164 -21.47 -16.58 19.99
N GLU A 165 -20.31 -15.99 20.27
CA GLU A 165 -19.71 -15.97 21.61
C GLU A 165 -20.39 -14.88 22.48
N MET A 166 -21.05 -15.31 23.55
CA MET A 166 -21.67 -14.38 24.49
C MET A 166 -20.59 -13.66 25.32
N ILE A 167 -20.52 -12.33 25.19
CA ILE A 167 -19.57 -11.51 25.93
C ILE A 167 -20.01 -11.30 27.37
N GLN A 168 -21.27 -10.91 27.56
CA GLN A 168 -21.88 -10.70 28.87
C GLN A 168 -23.41 -10.61 28.77
N GLU A 169 -24.07 -10.75 29.93
CA GLU A 169 -25.47 -10.42 30.08
C GLU A 169 -25.62 -9.00 30.63
N VAL A 170 -26.51 -8.21 29.99
CA VAL A 170 -26.79 -6.83 30.40
C VAL A 170 -28.20 -6.74 30.93
N PRO A 171 -28.43 -6.19 32.15
CA PRO A 171 -29.77 -6.02 32.69
C PRO A 171 -30.56 -5.01 31.86
N VAL A 172 -31.81 -5.35 31.58
CA VAL A 172 -32.76 -4.48 30.85
C VAL A 172 -33.74 -3.87 31.81
N ALA A 173 -33.69 -2.56 31.95
CA ALA A 173 -34.69 -1.82 32.78
C ALA A 173 -36.01 -1.71 32.06
N LEU A 174 -37.12 -1.83 32.81
CA LEU A 174 -38.50 -1.66 32.35
C LEU A 174 -38.97 -2.68 31.28
N SER A 175 -38.28 -3.79 31.12
CA SER A 175 -38.76 -4.91 30.30
C SER A 175 -39.79 -5.73 31.05
N LYS A 176 -40.86 -6.14 30.34
CA LYS A 176 -41.89 -7.04 30.87
C LYS A 176 -41.59 -8.53 30.60
N GLU A 177 -40.72 -8.81 29.64
CA GLU A 177 -40.51 -10.16 29.12
C GLU A 177 -39.15 -10.77 29.55
N THR A 178 -38.11 -9.94 29.69
CA THR A 178 -36.76 -10.42 30.07
C THR A 178 -36.05 -9.42 30.99
N ALA A 179 -35.37 -9.93 32.00
CA ALA A 179 -34.57 -9.12 32.92
C ALA A 179 -33.15 -8.87 32.42
N GLN A 180 -32.68 -9.68 31.51
CA GLN A 180 -31.30 -9.62 30.96
C GLN A 180 -31.26 -9.95 29.47
N VAL A 181 -30.32 -9.37 28.74
CA VAL A 181 -30.09 -9.64 27.31
C VAL A 181 -28.61 -10.02 27.13
N ALA A 182 -28.38 -11.11 26.42
CA ALA A 182 -27.03 -11.52 26.01
C ALA A 182 -26.48 -10.56 24.96
N VAL A 183 -25.21 -10.15 25.15
CA VAL A 183 -24.48 -9.28 24.21
C VAL A 183 -23.44 -10.13 23.50
N HIS A 184 -23.47 -10.09 22.16
CA HIS A 184 -22.55 -10.76 21.28
C HIS A 184 -21.75 -9.75 20.46
N PRO A 185 -20.56 -10.10 19.90
CA PRO A 185 -19.87 -9.27 18.94
C PRO A 185 -20.76 -9.00 17.72
N ALA A 186 -20.71 -7.79 17.18
CA ALA A 186 -21.40 -7.46 15.93
C ALA A 186 -20.61 -7.95 14.69
N TYR A 187 -19.30 -8.20 14.87
CA TYR A 187 -18.37 -8.66 13.82
C TYR A 187 -17.32 -9.57 14.44
N THR A 188 -16.80 -10.51 13.66
CA THR A 188 -15.66 -11.38 14.00
C THR A 188 -14.35 -10.85 13.43
#